data_ee24c753f2d589a9630ad1d32ff03061
#
_entry.id   ee24c753f2d589a9630ad1d32ff03061
#
_cell.length_a   1.000
_cell.length_b   1.000
_cell.length_c   1.000
_cell.angle_alpha   90.00
_cell.angle_beta   90.00
_cell.angle_gamma   90.00
#
_symmetry.space_group_name_H-M   'P 1'
#
loop_
_entity.id
_entity.type
_entity.pdbx_description
1 polymer ?
#
loop_
_entity_poly.entity_id
_entity_poly.type
_entity_poly.pdbx_seq_one_letter_code
_entity_poly.pdbx_strand_id
1 'polypeptide(L)'
;AENAHNQPALLDAPEPFASLAALSLELAAVGELPAHALEAAGHRLNVDVPGRKWQQIEAFASRLQFAEAPRHWLDWCSGKGHLGRRLLQTGQQLTCLEYDPALVASGQALSQRHQLHALHVEQDVLAADTATLMSVDHTPVALHACGDLHVQLIHLASAAGCKQIAIAPCCYNRINLPQYSPICSAARHSDLQLSIDDLALPMSETVTAGARVRRQRDT
;
A
#
# COMPACT_ATOMS: atom_id res chain seq x y z
N ALA A 1 3.30 -18.07 -27.48
CA ALA A 1 2.10 -17.64 -26.70
C ALA A 1 2.48 -17.05 -25.34
N GLU A 2 3.44 -17.66 -24.60
CA GLU A 2 3.83 -17.20 -23.27
C GLU A 2 4.56 -15.84 -23.28
N ASN A 3 5.41 -15.58 -24.27
CA ASN A 3 6.08 -14.28 -24.46
C ASN A 3 5.11 -13.17 -24.87
N ALA A 4 4.08 -13.49 -25.64
CA ALA A 4 3.06 -12.55 -26.08
C ALA A 4 2.24 -11.98 -24.91
N HIS A 5 2.00 -12.82 -23.89
CA HIS A 5 1.23 -12.43 -22.71
C HIS A 5 2.03 -11.56 -21.71
N ASN A 6 3.34 -11.76 -21.67
CA ASN A 6 4.22 -11.07 -20.71
C ASN A 6 4.89 -9.81 -21.28
N GLN A 7 4.93 -9.67 -22.60
CA GLN A 7 5.57 -8.54 -23.29
C GLN A 7 4.76 -8.16 -24.55
N PRO A 8 3.54 -7.63 -24.38
CA PRO A 8 2.65 -7.29 -25.50
C PRO A 8 3.27 -6.29 -26.49
N ALA A 9 4.17 -5.42 -26.02
CA ALA A 9 4.86 -4.46 -26.87
C ALA A 9 5.91 -5.08 -27.83
N LEU A 10 6.30 -6.33 -27.60
CA LEU A 10 7.19 -7.07 -28.51
C LEU A 10 6.42 -7.89 -29.55
N LEU A 11 5.09 -7.79 -29.57
CA LEU A 11 4.28 -8.44 -30.59
C LEU A 11 4.37 -7.67 -31.91
N ASP A 12 4.56 -8.37 -32.99
CA ASP A 12 4.35 -7.85 -34.33
C ASP A 12 2.84 -7.72 -34.56
N ALA A 13 2.29 -6.60 -34.11
CA ALA A 13 0.87 -6.31 -34.17
C ALA A 13 0.59 -5.23 -35.20
N PRO A 14 -0.56 -5.31 -35.92
CA PRO A 14 -0.95 -4.25 -36.85
C PRO A 14 -1.27 -2.95 -36.10
N GLU A 15 -1.17 -1.81 -36.82
CA GLU A 15 -1.65 -0.53 -36.33
C GLU A 15 -3.17 -0.54 -36.09
N PRO A 16 -3.69 0.12 -35.07
CA PRO A 16 -2.98 0.98 -34.09
C PRO A 16 -2.40 0.25 -32.87
N PHE A 17 -2.46 -1.07 -32.80
CA PHE A 17 -2.09 -1.83 -31.59
C PHE A 17 -0.59 -1.75 -31.26
N ALA A 18 0.27 -1.71 -32.31
CA ALA A 18 1.71 -1.55 -32.12
C ALA A 18 2.05 -0.19 -31.46
N SER A 19 1.47 0.89 -31.97
CA SER A 19 1.65 2.24 -31.42
C SER A 19 1.07 2.37 -30.02
N LEU A 20 -0.09 1.78 -29.72
CA LEU A 20 -0.70 1.78 -28.39
C LEU A 20 0.15 1.00 -27.38
N ALA A 21 0.72 -0.13 -27.80
CA ALA A 21 1.60 -0.91 -26.92
C ALA A 21 2.88 -0.14 -26.57
N ALA A 22 3.50 0.51 -27.56
CA ALA A 22 4.69 1.35 -27.34
C ALA A 22 4.39 2.54 -26.40
N LEU A 23 3.28 3.25 -26.63
CA LEU A 23 2.83 4.35 -25.78
C LEU A 23 2.53 3.88 -24.35
N SER A 24 1.89 2.72 -24.20
CA SER A 24 1.60 2.13 -22.89
C SER A 24 2.87 1.83 -22.09
N LEU A 25 3.93 1.32 -22.76
CA LEU A 25 5.23 1.10 -22.11
C LEU A 25 5.88 2.41 -21.68
N GLU A 26 5.84 3.43 -22.52
CA GLU A 26 6.39 4.75 -22.20
C GLU A 26 5.67 5.38 -21.02
N LEU A 27 4.34 5.37 -21.02
CA LEU A 27 3.53 5.93 -19.93
C LEU A 27 3.62 5.12 -18.63
N ALA A 28 3.88 3.81 -18.71
CA ALA A 28 4.07 2.94 -17.55
C ALA A 28 5.50 2.95 -17.00
N ALA A 29 6.44 3.60 -17.70
CA ALA A 29 7.82 3.71 -17.26
C ALA A 29 7.93 4.70 -16.08
N VAL A 30 7.79 4.18 -14.87
CA VAL A 30 8.01 4.93 -13.64
C VAL A 30 9.41 4.65 -13.10
N GLY A 31 10.06 5.69 -12.56
CA GLY A 31 11.37 5.53 -11.94
C GLY A 31 11.30 4.61 -10.72
N GLU A 32 12.41 3.96 -10.42
CA GLU A 32 12.55 3.19 -9.19
C GLU A 32 13.00 4.08 -8.03
N LEU A 33 12.34 3.95 -6.89
CA LEU A 33 12.83 4.57 -5.65
C LEU A 33 14.12 3.85 -5.22
N PRO A 34 15.18 4.58 -4.85
CA PRO A 34 16.41 3.96 -4.36
C PRO A 34 16.13 3.13 -3.11
N ALA A 35 16.79 1.97 -3.03
CA ALA A 35 16.72 1.12 -1.85
C ALA A 35 17.88 1.44 -0.91
N HIS A 36 17.59 1.46 0.39
CA HIS A 36 18.63 1.57 1.42
C HIS A 36 18.81 0.24 2.12
N ALA A 37 20.01 0.05 2.68
CA ALA A 37 20.24 -1.02 3.64
C ALA A 37 19.35 -0.77 4.88
N LEU A 38 18.50 -1.73 5.21
CA LEU A 38 17.77 -1.70 6.46
C LEU A 38 18.65 -2.28 7.56
N GLU A 39 18.52 -1.73 8.76
CA GLU A 39 19.04 -2.41 9.94
C GLU A 39 18.44 -3.82 10.03
N ALA A 40 19.23 -4.78 10.51
CA ALA A 40 18.78 -6.15 10.67
C ALA A 40 17.47 -6.15 11.49
N ALA A 41 16.44 -6.80 10.95
CA ALA A 41 15.21 -6.96 11.68
C ALA A 41 15.51 -7.62 13.03
N GLY A 42 14.98 -7.06 14.12
CA GLY A 42 15.10 -7.67 15.43
C GLY A 42 14.69 -9.14 15.39
N HIS A 43 15.32 -9.96 16.23
CA HIS A 43 15.11 -11.41 16.23
C HIS A 43 13.61 -11.75 16.22
N ARG A 44 13.19 -12.50 15.18
CA ARG A 44 11.86 -13.11 15.05
C ARG A 44 10.71 -12.16 14.65
N LEU A 45 10.93 -10.94 14.16
CA LEU A 45 9.83 -10.11 13.64
C LEU A 45 9.13 -10.74 12.41
N ASN A 46 9.81 -11.62 11.70
CA ASN A 46 9.30 -12.36 10.54
C ASN A 46 8.60 -13.68 10.89
N VAL A 47 8.62 -14.11 12.16
CA VAL A 47 7.92 -15.31 12.60
C VAL A 47 6.42 -15.13 12.50
N ASP A 48 5.71 -16.16 12.01
CA ASP A 48 4.27 -16.15 11.76
C ASP A 48 3.82 -15.15 10.67
N VAL A 49 4.76 -14.64 9.86
CA VAL A 49 4.46 -13.82 8.68
C VAL A 49 4.69 -14.66 7.42
N PRO A 50 3.68 -14.81 6.52
CA PRO A 50 3.91 -15.48 5.24
C PRO A 50 5.10 -14.86 4.49
N GLY A 51 6.00 -15.68 3.97
CA GLY A 51 7.27 -15.23 3.40
C GLY A 51 7.11 -14.12 2.35
N ARG A 52 6.08 -14.23 1.48
CA ARG A 52 5.76 -13.20 0.50
C ARG A 52 5.37 -11.86 1.15
N LYS A 53 4.55 -11.89 2.21
CA LYS A 53 4.16 -10.68 2.94
C LYS A 53 5.39 -10.03 3.59
N TRP A 54 6.28 -10.82 4.14
CA TRP A 54 7.51 -10.30 4.72
C TRP A 54 8.41 -9.64 3.68
N GLN A 55 8.60 -10.28 2.52
CA GLN A 55 9.35 -9.69 1.40
C GLN A 55 8.76 -8.34 0.95
N GLN A 56 7.44 -8.20 0.90
CA GLN A 56 6.77 -6.93 0.58
C GLN A 56 7.03 -5.85 1.64
N ILE A 57 6.99 -6.22 2.92
CA ILE A 57 7.30 -5.31 4.03
C ILE A 57 8.76 -4.83 3.93
N GLU A 58 9.72 -5.75 3.71
CA GLU A 58 11.13 -5.39 3.54
C GLU A 58 11.36 -4.49 2.32
N ALA A 59 10.73 -4.84 1.19
CA ALA A 59 10.82 -4.05 -0.03
C ALA A 59 10.23 -2.63 0.15
N PHE A 60 9.10 -2.49 0.83
CA PHE A 60 8.51 -1.20 1.16
C PHE A 60 9.41 -0.41 2.12
N ALA A 61 9.80 -1.01 3.23
CA ALA A 61 10.62 -0.36 4.25
C ALA A 61 11.96 0.13 3.69
N SER A 62 12.62 -0.67 2.83
CA SER A 62 13.92 -0.31 2.24
C SER A 62 13.86 0.88 1.27
N ARG A 63 12.67 1.30 0.87
CA ARG A 63 12.49 2.43 -0.06
C ARG A 63 11.97 3.70 0.60
N LEU A 64 11.74 3.66 1.91
CA LEU A 64 11.29 4.83 2.63
C LEU A 64 12.45 5.81 2.84
N GLN A 65 12.32 6.98 2.23
CA GLN A 65 13.22 8.13 2.43
C GLN A 65 12.39 9.32 2.87
N PHE A 66 12.52 9.68 4.12
CA PHE A 66 11.82 10.82 4.68
C PHE A 66 12.79 11.99 4.89
N ALA A 67 12.31 13.20 4.66
CA ALA A 67 13.09 14.42 4.91
C ALA A 67 13.39 14.62 6.41
N GLU A 68 12.46 14.19 7.26
CA GLU A 68 12.61 14.22 8.71
C GLU A 68 12.52 12.80 9.27
N ALA A 69 13.31 12.48 10.27
CA ALA A 69 13.23 11.19 10.94
C ALA A 69 11.85 11.03 11.61
N PRO A 70 11.11 9.96 11.32
CA PRO A 70 9.82 9.71 11.94
C PRO A 70 9.94 9.62 13.45
N ARG A 71 8.99 10.23 14.18
CA ARG A 71 8.91 10.14 15.65
C ARG A 71 7.80 9.22 16.08
N HIS A 72 6.68 9.25 15.36
CA HIS A 72 5.50 8.46 15.66
C HIS A 72 4.94 7.86 14.37
N TRP A 73 5.10 6.56 14.20
CA TRP A 73 4.53 5.81 13.10
C TRP A 73 3.04 5.59 13.29
N LEU A 74 2.25 5.80 12.24
CA LEU A 74 0.85 5.40 12.19
C LEU A 74 0.68 4.34 11.11
N ASP A 75 0.57 3.07 11.51
CA ASP A 75 0.36 1.94 10.58
C ASP A 75 -1.14 1.79 10.29
N TRP A 76 -1.51 2.14 9.07
CA TRP A 76 -2.91 2.26 8.64
C TRP A 76 -3.38 0.95 8.00
N CYS A 77 -4.55 0.42 8.44
CA CYS A 77 -5.02 -0.91 8.07
C CYS A 77 -3.95 -1.96 8.37
N SER A 78 -3.43 -1.92 9.58
CA SER A 78 -2.17 -2.55 9.98
C SER A 78 -2.21 -4.07 10.01
N GLY A 79 -3.39 -4.68 10.01
CA GLY A 79 -3.54 -6.09 10.29
C GLY A 79 -2.98 -6.43 11.67
N LYS A 80 -1.99 -7.31 11.72
CA LYS A 80 -1.27 -7.61 12.97
C LYS A 80 -0.13 -6.62 13.28
N GLY A 81 0.01 -5.51 12.54
CA GLY A 81 1.02 -4.48 12.76
C GLY A 81 2.45 -4.89 12.39
N HIS A 82 2.61 -5.78 11.42
CA HIS A 82 3.95 -6.26 11.01
C HIS A 82 4.79 -5.16 10.35
N LEU A 83 4.17 -4.29 9.53
CA LEU A 83 4.86 -3.16 8.91
C LEU A 83 5.33 -2.17 9.97
N GLY A 84 4.42 -1.70 10.83
CA GLY A 84 4.75 -0.74 11.88
C GLY A 84 5.87 -1.24 12.78
N ARG A 85 5.81 -2.53 13.24
CA ARG A 85 6.90 -3.11 14.05
C ARG A 85 8.22 -3.20 13.29
N ARG A 86 8.20 -3.45 11.98
CA ARG A 86 9.42 -3.48 11.17
C ARG A 86 10.09 -2.12 11.05
N LEU A 87 9.29 -1.05 11.02
CA LEU A 87 9.76 0.33 10.90
C LEU A 87 10.18 0.94 12.23
N LEU A 88 9.62 0.45 13.34
CA LEU A 88 9.82 1.02 14.68
C LEU A 88 11.28 0.89 15.13
N GLN A 89 11.87 2.03 15.47
CA GLN A 89 13.21 2.14 16.03
C GLN A 89 13.17 2.61 17.49
N THR A 90 14.27 2.47 18.20
CA THR A 90 14.40 2.92 19.59
C THR A 90 14.05 4.41 19.74
N GLY A 91 13.20 4.72 20.70
CA GLY A 91 12.76 6.09 20.99
C GLY A 91 11.59 6.58 20.12
N GLN A 92 11.14 5.79 19.15
CA GLN A 92 9.96 6.10 18.35
C GLN A 92 8.69 5.49 18.96
N GLN A 93 7.55 6.01 18.55
CA GLN A 93 6.22 5.51 18.91
C GLN A 93 5.56 4.83 17.71
N LEU A 94 4.64 3.92 17.97
CA LEU A 94 3.85 3.23 16.96
C LEU A 94 2.40 3.15 17.40
N THR A 95 1.51 3.60 16.51
CA THR A 95 0.07 3.35 16.59
C THR A 95 -0.36 2.55 15.37
N CYS A 96 -1.08 1.46 15.58
CA CYS A 96 -1.63 0.58 14.56
C CYS A 96 -3.15 0.72 14.56
N LEU A 97 -3.75 1.08 13.44
CA LEU A 97 -5.21 1.12 13.27
C LEU A 97 -5.65 -0.09 12.45
N GLU A 98 -6.59 -0.86 12.97
CA GLU A 98 -7.11 -2.06 12.31
C GLU A 98 -8.59 -2.25 12.65
N TYR A 99 -9.38 -2.64 11.65
CA TYR A 99 -10.83 -2.85 11.80
C TYR A 99 -11.17 -4.15 12.52
N ASP A 100 -10.40 -5.23 12.27
CA ASP A 100 -10.69 -6.56 12.81
C ASP A 100 -10.14 -6.69 14.25
N PRO A 101 -11.02 -6.83 15.27
CA PRO A 101 -10.60 -6.94 16.66
C PRO A 101 -9.70 -8.16 16.94
N ALA A 102 -9.84 -9.25 16.16
CA ALA A 102 -8.98 -10.42 16.32
C ALA A 102 -7.54 -10.13 15.83
N LEU A 103 -7.40 -9.33 14.77
CA LEU A 103 -6.10 -8.87 14.29
C LEU A 103 -5.48 -7.86 15.24
N VAL A 104 -6.27 -6.95 15.82
CA VAL A 104 -5.84 -6.00 16.86
C VAL A 104 -5.27 -6.77 18.06
N ALA A 105 -6.02 -7.72 18.61
CA ALA A 105 -5.60 -8.54 19.74
C ALA A 105 -4.32 -9.34 19.44
N SER A 106 -4.24 -9.94 18.23
CA SER A 106 -3.05 -10.66 17.77
C SER A 106 -1.83 -9.73 17.63
N GLY A 107 -2.05 -8.53 17.09
CA GLY A 107 -1.02 -7.50 16.93
C GLY A 107 -0.47 -7.03 18.28
N GLN A 108 -1.35 -6.77 19.24
CA GLN A 108 -1.00 -6.40 20.61
C GLN A 108 -0.15 -7.49 21.28
N ALA A 109 -0.58 -8.75 21.18
CA ALA A 109 0.16 -9.88 21.76
C ALA A 109 1.56 -10.04 21.13
N LEU A 110 1.69 -9.82 19.80
CA LEU A 110 2.98 -9.86 19.13
C LEU A 110 3.87 -8.70 19.56
N SER A 111 3.36 -7.48 19.70
CA SER A 111 4.14 -6.33 20.17
C SER A 111 4.64 -6.54 21.60
N GLN A 112 3.80 -7.07 22.48
CA GLN A 112 4.20 -7.44 23.86
C GLN A 112 5.28 -8.52 23.87
N ARG A 113 5.14 -9.60 23.06
CA ARG A 113 6.14 -10.67 22.95
C ARG A 113 7.50 -10.14 22.52
N HIS A 114 7.53 -9.13 21.66
CA HIS A 114 8.77 -8.49 21.20
C HIS A 114 9.23 -7.32 22.09
N GLN A 115 8.53 -7.05 23.20
CA GLN A 115 8.81 -5.94 24.11
C GLN A 115 8.84 -4.57 23.39
N LEU A 116 7.97 -4.41 22.38
CA LEU A 116 7.83 -3.18 21.60
C LEU A 116 6.64 -2.36 22.13
N HIS A 117 6.86 -1.07 22.33
CA HIS A 117 5.82 -0.13 22.71
C HIS A 117 5.01 0.27 21.47
N ALA A 118 3.89 -0.42 21.24
CA ALA A 118 2.96 -0.15 20.17
C ALA A 118 1.54 -0.12 20.71
N LEU A 119 0.79 0.90 20.31
CA LEU A 119 -0.64 1.01 20.56
C LEU A 119 -1.40 0.37 19.39
N HIS A 120 -2.22 -0.63 19.67
CA HIS A 120 -3.11 -1.24 18.68
C HIS A 120 -4.54 -0.80 18.99
N VAL A 121 -5.20 -0.17 18.01
CA VAL A 121 -6.53 0.43 18.12
C VAL A 121 -7.45 -0.25 17.15
N GLU A 122 -8.59 -0.76 17.65
CA GLU A 122 -9.70 -1.18 16.79
C GLU A 122 -10.37 0.06 16.21
N GLN A 123 -10.29 0.23 14.89
CA GLN A 123 -10.81 1.40 14.20
C GLN A 123 -11.24 1.08 12.78
N ASP A 124 -12.47 1.42 12.44
CA ASP A 124 -12.87 1.58 11.05
C ASP A 124 -12.29 2.92 10.55
N VAL A 125 -11.26 2.81 9.72
CA VAL A 125 -10.56 4.00 9.22
C VAL A 125 -11.42 4.87 8.26
N LEU A 126 -12.56 4.38 7.80
CA LEU A 126 -13.53 5.15 7.04
C LEU A 126 -14.55 5.87 7.94
N ALA A 127 -14.57 5.58 9.23
CA ALA A 127 -15.47 6.25 10.17
C ALA A 127 -15.03 7.71 10.43
N ALA A 128 -16.00 8.56 10.72
CA ALA A 128 -15.78 10.01 10.87
C ALA A 128 -14.88 10.36 12.06
N ASP A 129 -14.87 9.55 13.11
CA ASP A 129 -14.07 9.74 14.31
C ASP A 129 -12.58 9.43 14.12
N THR A 130 -12.21 8.75 13.04
CA THR A 130 -10.80 8.45 12.69
C THR A 130 -9.94 9.70 12.63
N ALA A 131 -10.52 10.85 12.27
CA ALA A 131 -9.80 12.12 12.26
C ALA A 131 -9.19 12.49 13.63
N THR A 132 -9.79 12.05 14.73
CA THR A 132 -9.30 12.30 16.09
C THR A 132 -8.04 11.52 16.44
N LEU A 133 -7.74 10.46 15.69
CA LEU A 133 -6.57 9.60 15.86
C LEU A 133 -5.38 10.05 15.00
N MET A 134 -5.55 11.09 14.18
CA MET A 134 -4.50 11.65 13.34
C MET A 134 -3.93 12.92 13.95
N SER A 135 -2.62 13.09 13.94
CA SER A 135 -1.95 14.32 14.37
C SER A 135 -0.79 14.68 13.46
N VAL A 136 -0.34 15.96 13.57
CA VAL A 136 0.80 16.49 12.80
C VAL A 136 2.11 15.74 13.05
N ASP A 137 2.26 15.12 14.22
CA ASP A 137 3.47 14.38 14.60
C ASP A 137 3.53 12.96 14.03
N HIS A 138 2.43 12.48 13.46
CA HIS A 138 2.40 11.18 12.83
C HIS A 138 3.14 11.16 11.50
N THR A 139 3.80 10.04 11.23
CA THR A 139 4.25 9.62 9.90
C THR A 139 3.39 8.42 9.48
N PRO A 140 2.29 8.66 8.75
CA PRO A 140 1.42 7.58 8.32
C PRO A 140 2.08 6.70 7.27
N VAL A 141 1.90 5.39 7.42
CA VAL A 141 2.32 4.37 6.46
C VAL A 141 1.19 3.40 6.17
N ALA A 142 1.08 3.00 4.91
CA ALA A 142 0.07 2.04 4.49
C ALA A 142 0.60 1.12 3.40
N LEU A 143 0.62 -0.18 3.68
CA LEU A 143 0.92 -1.22 2.70
C LEU A 143 -0.34 -2.06 2.48
N HIS A 144 -0.86 -2.03 1.24
CA HIS A 144 -2.13 -2.68 0.85
C HIS A 144 -3.41 -2.05 1.41
N ALA A 145 -3.41 -0.80 1.87
CA ALA A 145 -4.63 -0.05 2.08
C ALA A 145 -5.22 0.35 0.72
N CYS A 146 -6.27 -0.32 0.28
CA CYS A 146 -6.75 -0.28 -1.09
C CYS A 146 -8.00 0.59 -1.25
N GLY A 147 -8.17 1.19 -2.43
CA GLY A 147 -9.33 2.00 -2.77
C GLY A 147 -9.57 3.17 -1.81
N ASP A 148 -10.77 3.30 -1.29
CA ASP A 148 -11.15 4.40 -0.39
C ASP A 148 -10.30 4.46 0.89
N LEU A 149 -9.69 3.34 1.32
CA LEU A 149 -8.86 3.29 2.52
C LEU A 149 -7.61 4.18 2.40
N HIS A 150 -6.90 4.15 1.26
CA HIS A 150 -5.73 5.03 1.09
C HIS A 150 -6.12 6.46 0.73
N VAL A 151 -7.24 6.65 0.05
CA VAL A 151 -7.78 7.99 -0.23
C VAL A 151 -8.12 8.71 1.07
N GLN A 152 -8.80 8.03 1.99
CA GLN A 152 -9.11 8.55 3.32
C GLN A 152 -7.83 8.90 4.10
N LEU A 153 -6.80 8.04 4.04
CA LEU A 153 -5.52 8.33 4.69
C LEU A 153 -4.90 9.62 4.17
N ILE A 154 -4.89 9.83 2.84
CA ILE A 154 -4.34 11.05 2.22
C ILE A 154 -5.11 12.28 2.70
N HIS A 155 -6.45 12.21 2.73
CA HIS A 155 -7.29 13.31 3.19
C HIS A 155 -7.03 13.66 4.66
N LEU A 156 -7.03 12.66 5.54
CA LEU A 156 -6.83 12.88 6.97
C LEU A 156 -5.42 13.35 7.30
N ALA A 157 -4.40 12.75 6.68
CA ALA A 157 -3.02 13.17 6.87
C ALA A 157 -2.77 14.62 6.40
N SER A 158 -3.35 14.98 5.24
CA SER A 158 -3.29 16.35 4.73
C SER A 158 -4.01 17.33 5.65
N ALA A 159 -5.22 17.00 6.12
CA ALA A 159 -6.00 17.85 7.02
C ALA A 159 -5.32 18.04 8.39
N ALA A 160 -4.66 16.99 8.92
CA ALA A 160 -3.90 17.04 10.16
C ALA A 160 -2.54 17.76 10.03
N GLY A 161 -2.11 18.07 8.80
CA GLY A 161 -0.81 18.70 8.55
C GLY A 161 0.38 17.75 8.70
N CYS A 162 0.18 16.42 8.50
CA CYS A 162 1.29 15.47 8.49
C CYS A 162 2.30 15.86 7.42
N LYS A 163 3.58 15.93 7.79
CA LYS A 163 4.64 16.41 6.89
C LYS A 163 5.01 15.39 5.81
N GLN A 164 4.81 14.13 6.09
CA GLN A 164 5.25 13.02 5.24
C GLN A 164 4.34 11.82 5.42
N ILE A 165 4.20 11.04 4.36
CA ILE A 165 3.32 9.87 4.28
C ILE A 165 3.93 8.88 3.28
N ALA A 166 3.77 7.58 3.51
CA ALA A 166 4.16 6.56 2.54
C ALA A 166 3.04 5.53 2.35
N ILE A 167 2.64 5.34 1.10
CA ILE A 167 1.52 4.47 0.73
C ILE A 167 1.91 3.60 -0.46
N ALA A 168 1.60 2.30 -0.38
CA ALA A 168 1.65 1.38 -1.51
C ALA A 168 0.34 0.59 -1.63
N PRO A 169 -0.67 1.14 -2.32
CA PRO A 169 -1.93 0.45 -2.57
C PRO A 169 -1.74 -0.62 -3.65
N CYS A 170 -2.59 -1.65 -3.67
CA CYS A 170 -2.55 -2.69 -4.69
C CYS A 170 -3.84 -2.83 -5.50
N CYS A 171 -4.96 -2.31 -5.00
CA CYS A 171 -6.28 -2.47 -5.62
C CYS A 171 -7.00 -1.11 -5.63
N TYR A 172 -7.00 -0.46 -6.78
CA TYR A 172 -7.61 0.87 -6.92
C TYR A 172 -9.14 0.82 -7.05
N ASN A 173 -9.69 -0.31 -7.48
CA ASN A 173 -11.12 -0.53 -7.69
C ASN A 173 -11.94 -0.79 -6.41
N ARG A 174 -11.31 -0.72 -5.24
CA ARG A 174 -11.99 -0.89 -3.94
C ARG A 174 -12.59 0.44 -3.45
N ILE A 175 -13.46 1.03 -4.27
CA ILE A 175 -14.15 2.30 -4.00
C ILE A 175 -15.65 2.07 -3.86
N ASN A 176 -16.31 2.92 -3.08
CA ASN A 176 -17.76 2.85 -2.83
C ASN A 176 -18.59 3.53 -3.94
N LEU A 177 -17.96 4.44 -4.69
CA LEU A 177 -18.61 5.12 -5.81
C LEU A 177 -18.45 4.32 -7.11
N PRO A 178 -19.38 4.42 -8.06
CA PRO A 178 -19.26 3.74 -9.35
C PRO A 178 -18.12 4.26 -10.23
N GLN A 179 -17.62 5.45 -9.92
CA GLN A 179 -16.52 6.12 -10.62
C GLN A 179 -15.49 6.64 -9.62
N TYR A 180 -14.24 6.69 -10.05
CA TYR A 180 -13.15 7.30 -9.28
C TYR A 180 -13.38 8.81 -9.10
N SER A 181 -13.25 9.28 -7.87
CA SER A 181 -13.28 10.70 -7.56
C SER A 181 -11.85 11.23 -7.41
N PRO A 182 -11.37 12.09 -8.35
CA PRO A 182 -10.01 12.61 -8.30
C PRO A 182 -9.73 13.45 -7.06
N ILE A 183 -8.57 13.25 -6.44
CA ILE A 183 -8.14 13.98 -5.24
C ILE A 183 -7.58 15.35 -5.60
N CYS A 184 -6.74 15.44 -6.65
CA CYS A 184 -6.08 16.70 -7.02
C CYS A 184 -6.90 17.54 -8.00
N SER A 185 -6.65 18.86 -8.01
CA SER A 185 -7.35 19.79 -8.88
C SER A 185 -7.11 19.53 -10.38
N ALA A 186 -5.89 19.15 -10.75
CA ALA A 186 -5.57 18.83 -12.15
C ALA A 186 -6.41 17.67 -12.68
N ALA A 187 -6.54 16.58 -11.90
CA ALA A 187 -7.33 15.43 -12.30
C ALA A 187 -8.84 15.72 -12.30
N ARG A 188 -9.33 16.64 -11.45
CA ARG A 188 -10.75 17.08 -11.47
C ARG A 188 -11.14 17.87 -12.72
N HIS A 189 -10.15 18.49 -13.38
CA HIS A 189 -10.36 19.23 -14.63
C HIS A 189 -10.07 18.37 -15.88
N SER A 190 -9.72 17.11 -15.69
CA SER A 190 -9.50 16.17 -16.79
C SER A 190 -10.83 15.59 -17.27
N ASP A 191 -10.94 15.39 -18.58
CA ASP A 191 -12.06 14.68 -19.20
C ASP A 191 -12.01 13.16 -18.96
N LEU A 192 -10.91 12.65 -18.38
CA LEU A 192 -10.75 11.23 -18.06
C LEU A 192 -11.66 10.83 -16.89
N GLN A 193 -12.56 9.90 -17.18
CA GLN A 193 -13.42 9.27 -16.19
C GLN A 193 -13.06 7.80 -16.09
N LEU A 194 -12.83 7.32 -14.87
CA LEU A 194 -12.47 5.93 -14.59
C LEU A 194 -13.59 5.25 -13.80
N SER A 195 -14.14 4.21 -14.36
CA SER A 195 -15.09 3.31 -13.71
C SER A 195 -14.36 2.33 -12.77
N ILE A 196 -15.12 1.61 -11.95
CA ILE A 196 -14.57 0.50 -11.14
C ILE A 196 -13.89 -0.56 -12.01
N ASP A 197 -14.45 -0.83 -13.21
CA ASP A 197 -13.89 -1.82 -14.13
C ASP A 197 -12.55 -1.34 -14.71
N ASP A 198 -12.44 -0.05 -15.10
CA ASP A 198 -11.18 0.53 -15.53
C ASP A 198 -10.11 0.44 -14.44
N LEU A 199 -10.47 0.73 -13.20
CA LEU A 199 -9.57 0.63 -12.03
C LEU A 199 -9.21 -0.83 -11.68
N ALA A 200 -9.96 -1.80 -12.16
CA ALA A 200 -9.68 -3.22 -11.97
C ALA A 200 -8.69 -3.79 -13.00
N LEU A 201 -8.48 -3.11 -14.13
CA LEU A 201 -7.57 -3.56 -15.19
C LEU A 201 -6.17 -3.95 -14.68
N PRO A 202 -5.50 -3.18 -13.80
CA PRO A 202 -4.17 -3.55 -13.29
C PRO A 202 -4.16 -4.85 -12.51
N MET A 203 -5.31 -5.31 -11.99
CA MET A 203 -5.43 -6.57 -11.26
C MET A 203 -5.46 -7.78 -12.19
N SER A 204 -5.77 -7.59 -13.46
CA SER A 204 -5.79 -8.65 -14.48
C SER A 204 -4.41 -8.95 -15.04
N GLU A 205 -3.45 -8.06 -14.82
CA GLU A 205 -2.08 -8.23 -15.29
C GLU A 205 -1.29 -9.26 -14.46
N THR A 206 -0.30 -9.87 -15.10
CA THR A 206 0.47 -11.01 -14.58
C THR A 206 1.36 -10.70 -13.38
N VAL A 207 1.55 -9.45 -13.06
CA VAL A 207 2.43 -8.98 -11.97
C VAL A 207 1.83 -9.29 -10.59
N THR A 208 0.51 -9.43 -10.49
CA THR A 208 -0.15 -9.83 -9.26
C THR A 208 -0.34 -11.35 -9.22
N ALA A 209 -0.22 -11.96 -8.05
CA ALA A 209 -0.31 -13.41 -7.83
C ALA A 209 -1.54 -14.11 -8.43
N GLY A 210 -2.53 -13.35 -8.88
CA GLY A 210 -3.76 -13.84 -9.48
C GLY A 210 -3.56 -14.67 -10.75
N ALA A 211 -2.57 -14.38 -11.58
CA ALA A 211 -2.31 -15.15 -12.78
C ALA A 211 -1.80 -16.58 -12.47
N ARG A 212 -0.95 -16.73 -11.45
CA ARG A 212 -0.44 -18.04 -11.01
C ARG A 212 -1.55 -18.87 -10.35
N VAL A 213 -2.41 -18.26 -9.57
CA VAL A 213 -3.55 -18.91 -8.90
C VAL A 213 -4.64 -19.28 -9.91
N ARG A 214 -4.89 -18.46 -10.95
CA ARG A 214 -5.82 -18.81 -12.03
C ARG A 214 -5.32 -19.99 -12.85
N ARG A 215 -4.04 -20.03 -13.22
CA ARG A 215 -3.46 -21.20 -13.93
C ARG A 215 -3.57 -22.50 -13.12
N GLN A 216 -3.50 -22.45 -11.80
CA GLN A 216 -3.68 -23.62 -10.93
C GLN A 216 -5.14 -24.06 -10.76
N ARG A 217 -6.11 -23.19 -11.08
CA ARG A 217 -7.55 -23.56 -11.08
C ARG A 217 -8.02 -24.12 -12.41
N ASP A 218 -7.35 -23.77 -13.50
CA ASP A 218 -7.72 -24.16 -14.87
C ASP A 218 -6.97 -25.42 -15.32
N THR A 219 -6.18 -26.04 -14.45
CA THR A 219 -5.55 -27.37 -14.58
C THR A 219 -6.16 -28.35 -13.59
#